data_924c5fdae607471621a361b67b9dc458
#
_entry.id   924c5fdae607471621a361b67b9dc458
#
_cell.length_a   1.000
_cell.length_b   1.000
_cell.length_c   1.000
_cell.angle_alpha   90.00
_cell.angle_beta   90.00
_cell.angle_gamma   90.00
#
_symmetry.space_group_name_H-M   'P 1'
#
loop_
_entity.id
_entity.type
_entity.pdbx_description
1 polymer ?
#
loop_
_entity_poly.entity_id
_entity_poly.type
_entity_poly.pdbx_seq_one_letter_code
_entity_poly.pdbx_strand_id
1 'polypeptide(L)'
;YKHIQTQAGEQKPMSGLVLETKFSSDLDKPIRIVLAGAAGQKVVSAGNLLASAATLSGLWTSRRADFPITIQTGFSVAEVVISPEPVLYSGIMKPDVAVLIAPEGKAKIARLTKAMEETDTVYYADGLGDADSDATQLPLNFPDSAKKELRKNISVLAAGYLTKQLSLFPFEALKEAVRQIQKPKIAEINLGVLAHFED
;
A
#
# COMPACT_ATOMS: atom_id res chain seq x y z
N TYR A 1 13.06 -50.23 18.57
CA TYR A 1 12.71 -49.05 17.76
C TYR A 1 11.23 -49.13 17.40
N LYS A 2 10.37 -48.33 18.07
CA LYS A 2 8.93 -48.22 17.76
C LYS A 2 8.77 -47.21 16.63
N HIS A 3 8.16 -47.65 15.53
CA HIS A 3 7.72 -46.77 14.43
C HIS A 3 6.66 -45.79 14.95
N ILE A 4 6.98 -44.51 14.98
CA ILE A 4 5.99 -43.43 15.13
C ILE A 4 5.45 -43.16 13.73
N GLN A 5 4.29 -43.68 13.41
CA GLN A 5 3.51 -43.22 12.25
C GLN A 5 2.95 -41.84 12.60
N THR A 6 3.56 -40.82 12.02
CA THR A 6 2.99 -39.47 12.03
C THR A 6 1.77 -39.50 11.11
N GLN A 7 0.57 -39.48 11.67
CA GLN A 7 -0.64 -39.20 10.90
C GLN A 7 -0.50 -37.79 10.36
N ALA A 8 -0.32 -37.68 9.05
CA ALA A 8 -0.48 -36.44 8.34
C ALA A 8 -1.96 -36.00 8.51
N GLY A 9 -2.20 -35.09 9.44
CA GLY A 9 -3.50 -34.46 9.57
C GLY A 9 -3.83 -33.77 8.25
N GLU A 10 -5.00 -34.05 7.71
CA GLU A 10 -5.57 -33.30 6.58
C GLU A 10 -5.51 -31.81 6.93
N GLN A 11 -4.58 -31.09 6.33
CA GLN A 11 -4.59 -29.63 6.36
C GLN A 11 -5.86 -29.21 5.61
N LYS A 12 -6.90 -28.82 6.37
CA LYS A 12 -8.02 -28.07 5.77
C LYS A 12 -7.40 -26.91 4.98
N PRO A 13 -7.74 -26.76 3.68
CA PRO A 13 -7.26 -25.62 2.95
C PRO A 13 -7.67 -24.38 3.73
N MET A 14 -6.71 -23.52 4.07
CA MET A 14 -7.02 -22.22 4.65
C MET A 14 -7.97 -21.56 3.66
N SER A 15 -9.20 -21.28 4.08
CA SER A 15 -10.14 -20.50 3.31
C SER A 15 -9.56 -19.06 3.25
N GLY A 16 -8.60 -18.86 2.35
CA GLY A 16 -8.14 -17.54 2.01
C GLY A 16 -9.32 -16.76 1.45
N LEU A 17 -9.43 -15.51 1.82
CA LEU A 17 -10.39 -14.61 1.22
C LEU A 17 -10.13 -14.59 -0.29
N VAL A 18 -11.01 -15.19 -1.09
CA VAL A 18 -10.94 -15.14 -2.54
C VAL A 18 -11.60 -13.83 -2.96
N LEU A 19 -10.81 -12.89 -3.48
CA LEU A 19 -11.30 -11.67 -4.05
C LEU A 19 -11.70 -11.94 -5.51
N GLU A 20 -12.99 -11.91 -5.79
CA GLU A 20 -13.50 -12.02 -7.15
C GLU A 20 -13.35 -10.68 -7.87
N THR A 21 -12.95 -10.71 -9.15
CA THR A 21 -12.86 -9.52 -10.00
C THR A 21 -14.25 -8.89 -10.17
N LYS A 22 -14.36 -7.62 -9.81
CA LYS A 22 -15.61 -6.83 -9.88
C LYS A 22 -15.46 -5.57 -10.73
N PHE A 23 -14.25 -5.15 -10.99
CA PHE A 23 -13.91 -3.92 -11.69
C PHE A 23 -12.90 -4.22 -12.80
N SER A 24 -12.66 -3.25 -13.67
CA SER A 24 -11.59 -3.27 -14.66
C SER A 24 -10.61 -2.13 -14.40
N SER A 25 -9.37 -2.28 -14.89
CA SER A 25 -8.35 -1.24 -14.85
C SER A 25 -7.73 -1.11 -16.24
N ASP A 26 -7.38 0.13 -16.61
CA ASP A 26 -6.67 0.46 -17.84
C ASP A 26 -5.14 0.48 -17.65
N LEU A 27 -4.65 -0.02 -16.53
CA LEU A 27 -3.21 -0.11 -16.26
C LEU A 27 -2.56 -1.04 -17.30
N ASP A 28 -1.65 -0.49 -18.10
CA ASP A 28 -0.99 -1.19 -19.21
C ASP A 28 0.42 -1.69 -18.88
N LYS A 29 1.00 -1.23 -17.78
CA LYS A 29 2.36 -1.56 -17.33
C LYS A 29 2.41 -1.86 -15.84
N PRO A 30 3.35 -2.72 -15.39
CA PRO A 30 3.59 -2.90 -13.97
C PRO A 30 3.99 -1.58 -13.30
N ILE A 31 3.48 -1.35 -12.09
CA ILE A 31 3.88 -0.24 -11.23
C ILE A 31 4.34 -0.77 -9.86
N ARG A 32 5.46 -0.27 -9.39
CA ARG A 32 6.10 -0.63 -8.12
C ARG A 32 5.97 0.53 -7.15
N ILE A 33 5.21 0.33 -6.10
CA ILE A 33 4.88 1.37 -5.11
C ILE A 33 5.50 0.98 -3.77
N VAL A 34 6.22 1.92 -3.14
CA VAL A 34 6.72 1.77 -1.78
C VAL A 34 6.11 2.85 -0.90
N LEU A 35 5.35 2.43 0.12
CA LEU A 35 4.86 3.32 1.16
C LEU A 35 5.74 3.18 2.39
N ALA A 36 6.20 4.30 2.95
CA ALA A 36 7.11 4.30 4.08
C ALA A 36 6.71 5.36 5.13
N GLY A 37 6.58 4.90 6.36
CA GLY A 37 6.16 5.74 7.49
C GLY A 37 6.69 5.24 8.82
N ALA A 38 6.14 5.75 9.91
CA ALA A 38 6.44 5.30 11.26
C ALA A 38 5.57 4.11 11.67
N ALA A 39 6.04 3.36 12.64
CA ALA A 39 5.27 2.31 13.29
C ALA A 39 3.96 2.88 13.86
N GLY A 40 2.85 2.16 13.68
CA GLY A 40 1.52 2.60 14.11
C GLY A 40 0.74 3.45 13.10
N GLN A 41 1.38 3.96 12.04
CA GLN A 41 0.69 4.75 11.00
C GLN A 41 -0.12 3.89 10.00
N LYS A 42 -0.26 2.59 10.21
CA LYS A 42 -1.07 1.67 9.37
C LYS A 42 -0.59 1.54 7.91
N VAL A 43 0.70 1.76 7.65
CA VAL A 43 1.31 1.70 6.32
C VAL A 43 1.05 0.35 5.63
N VAL A 44 1.27 -0.76 6.37
CA VAL A 44 1.01 -2.11 5.85
C VAL A 44 -0.46 -2.31 5.48
N SER A 45 -1.38 -1.76 6.28
CA SER A 45 -2.81 -1.82 5.98
C SER A 45 -3.17 -1.07 4.70
N ALA A 46 -2.55 0.09 4.45
CA ALA A 46 -2.75 0.85 3.22
C ALA A 46 -2.22 0.08 1.99
N GLY A 47 -1.03 -0.54 2.10
CA GLY A 47 -0.51 -1.42 1.07
C GLY A 47 -1.44 -2.61 0.77
N ASN A 48 -2.03 -3.20 1.82
CA ASN A 48 -3.02 -4.27 1.67
C ASN A 48 -4.28 -3.80 0.92
N LEU A 49 -4.76 -2.59 1.21
CA LEU A 49 -5.91 -2.00 0.52
C LEU A 49 -5.63 -1.79 -0.97
N LEU A 50 -4.46 -1.23 -1.31
CA LEU A 50 -4.07 -1.04 -2.71
C LEU A 50 -3.98 -2.37 -3.47
N ALA A 51 -3.31 -3.37 -2.89
CA ALA A 51 -3.20 -4.69 -3.50
C ALA A 51 -4.57 -5.37 -3.68
N SER A 52 -5.44 -5.30 -2.67
CA SER A 52 -6.78 -5.90 -2.75
C SER A 52 -7.66 -5.20 -3.77
N ALA A 53 -7.61 -3.87 -3.85
CA ALA A 53 -8.35 -3.10 -4.85
C ALA A 53 -7.88 -3.41 -6.29
N ALA A 54 -6.57 -3.55 -6.47
CA ALA A 54 -5.99 -3.98 -7.74
C ALA A 54 -6.46 -5.40 -8.13
N THR A 55 -6.47 -6.35 -7.18
CA THR A 55 -6.98 -7.71 -7.41
C THR A 55 -8.47 -7.69 -7.79
N LEU A 56 -9.30 -6.89 -7.09
CA LEU A 56 -10.72 -6.69 -7.43
C LEU A 56 -10.90 -6.08 -8.82
N SER A 57 -9.88 -5.44 -9.36
CA SER A 57 -9.85 -4.82 -10.70
C SER A 57 -9.18 -5.70 -11.76
N GLY A 58 -8.98 -7.00 -11.46
CA GLY A 58 -8.43 -7.97 -12.42
C GLY A 58 -6.91 -7.90 -12.60
N LEU A 59 -6.20 -7.14 -11.75
CA LEU A 59 -4.75 -6.99 -11.82
C LEU A 59 -4.05 -8.02 -10.94
N TRP A 60 -2.85 -8.40 -11.34
CA TRP A 60 -1.93 -9.20 -10.54
C TRP A 60 -1.21 -8.32 -9.51
N THR A 61 -1.02 -8.86 -8.30
CA THR A 61 -0.37 -8.10 -7.23
C THR A 61 0.63 -8.94 -6.48
N SER A 62 1.70 -8.29 -6.03
CA SER A 62 2.58 -8.82 -5.01
C SER A 62 2.80 -7.76 -3.94
N ARG A 63 2.96 -8.19 -2.70
CA ARG A 63 3.21 -7.28 -1.57
C ARG A 63 4.20 -7.84 -0.59
N ARG A 64 5.03 -6.95 -0.05
CA ARG A 64 5.90 -7.21 1.09
C ARG A 64 5.68 -6.14 2.15
N ALA A 65 5.96 -6.49 3.40
CA ALA A 65 5.98 -5.54 4.50
C ALA A 65 7.28 -5.70 5.27
N ASP A 66 7.85 -4.57 5.70
CA ASP A 66 9.02 -4.52 6.58
C ASP A 66 8.72 -3.60 7.77
N PHE A 67 8.88 -4.14 8.96
CA PHE A 67 8.71 -3.43 10.21
C PHE A 67 9.57 -4.07 11.30
N PRO A 68 10.08 -3.31 12.27
CA PRO A 68 10.86 -3.88 13.37
C PRO A 68 10.00 -4.75 14.28
N ILE A 69 10.64 -5.70 14.93
CA ILE A 69 10.00 -6.61 15.91
C ILE A 69 9.50 -5.84 17.14
N THR A 70 10.11 -4.70 17.45
CA THR A 70 9.74 -3.84 18.57
C THR A 70 8.40 -3.13 18.32
N ILE A 71 7.46 -3.30 19.24
CA ILE A 71 6.10 -2.77 19.11
C ILE A 71 6.11 -1.23 19.18
N GLN A 72 5.45 -0.59 18.22
CA GLN A 72 5.18 0.85 18.15
C GLN A 72 6.41 1.79 18.08
N THR A 73 7.59 1.28 17.72
CA THR A 73 8.77 2.11 17.52
C THR A 73 9.41 1.85 16.17
N GLY A 74 10.01 2.87 15.57
CA GLY A 74 10.73 2.78 14.32
C GLY A 74 9.83 2.94 13.09
N PHE A 75 10.23 2.30 12.00
CA PHE A 75 9.62 2.42 10.68
C PHE A 75 8.51 1.40 10.40
N SER A 76 7.74 1.66 9.38
CA SER A 76 6.84 0.70 8.73
C SER A 76 6.88 0.93 7.23
N VAL A 77 7.11 -0.14 6.45
CA VAL A 77 7.20 -0.08 4.99
C VAL A 77 6.26 -1.11 4.38
N ALA A 78 5.56 -0.74 3.33
CA ALA A 78 4.79 -1.63 2.48
C ALA A 78 5.27 -1.47 1.04
N GLU A 79 5.68 -2.58 0.43
CA GLU A 79 6.02 -2.70 -0.97
C GLU A 79 4.85 -3.35 -1.69
N VAL A 80 4.36 -2.74 -2.76
CA VAL A 80 3.24 -3.23 -3.57
C VAL A 80 3.61 -3.17 -5.04
N VAL A 81 3.55 -4.31 -5.71
CA VAL A 81 3.64 -4.40 -7.17
C VAL A 81 2.24 -4.64 -7.70
N ILE A 82 1.79 -3.83 -8.65
CA ILE A 82 0.51 -3.98 -9.35
C ILE A 82 0.82 -4.14 -10.83
N SER A 83 0.24 -5.15 -11.49
CA SER A 83 0.59 -5.49 -12.86
C SER A 83 -0.61 -6.04 -13.63
N PRO A 84 -0.74 -5.71 -14.93
CA PRO A 84 -1.70 -6.40 -15.82
C PRO A 84 -1.31 -7.86 -16.08
N GLU A 85 -0.04 -8.24 -15.85
CA GLU A 85 0.51 -9.56 -16.07
C GLU A 85 0.95 -10.24 -14.77
N PRO A 86 1.12 -11.59 -14.73
CA PRO A 86 1.59 -12.30 -13.54
C PRO A 86 2.89 -11.74 -12.97
N VAL A 87 2.91 -11.49 -11.67
CA VAL A 87 4.08 -10.98 -10.96
C VAL A 87 4.95 -12.15 -10.50
N LEU A 88 6.11 -12.32 -11.12
CA LEU A 88 7.05 -13.41 -10.84
C LEU A 88 8.06 -13.07 -9.73
N TYR A 89 8.24 -11.80 -9.40
CA TYR A 89 9.19 -11.33 -8.40
C TYR A 89 8.57 -10.26 -7.49
N SER A 90 8.67 -10.44 -6.20
CA SER A 90 8.00 -9.61 -5.20
C SER A 90 8.86 -8.51 -4.57
N GLY A 91 10.19 -8.53 -4.78
CA GLY A 91 11.09 -7.51 -4.23
C GLY A 91 11.15 -6.27 -5.10
N ILE A 92 11.15 -5.09 -4.48
CA ILE A 92 11.34 -3.81 -5.17
C ILE A 92 12.77 -3.34 -4.94
N MET A 93 13.57 -3.31 -6.00
CA MET A 93 14.92 -2.76 -5.95
C MET A 93 14.96 -1.29 -6.37
N LYS A 94 14.09 -0.90 -7.29
CA LYS A 94 13.83 0.47 -7.74
C LYS A 94 12.30 0.64 -7.82
N PRO A 95 11.70 1.47 -6.97
CA PRO A 95 10.27 1.80 -7.08
C PRO A 95 10.03 2.78 -8.22
N ASP A 96 8.85 2.70 -8.84
CA ASP A 96 8.34 3.71 -9.76
C ASP A 96 7.69 4.87 -8.96
N VAL A 97 7.16 4.53 -7.78
CA VAL A 97 6.54 5.50 -6.86
C VAL A 97 6.96 5.20 -5.43
N ALA A 98 7.49 6.20 -4.74
CA ALA A 98 7.73 6.16 -3.30
C ALA A 98 6.82 7.16 -2.57
N VAL A 99 6.29 6.76 -1.42
CA VAL A 99 5.42 7.61 -0.58
C VAL A 99 6.02 7.69 0.82
N LEU A 100 6.44 8.88 1.21
CA LEU A 100 7.08 9.17 2.47
C LEU A 100 6.10 9.90 3.37
N ILE A 101 5.69 9.26 4.48
CA ILE A 101 4.73 9.85 5.41
C ILE A 101 5.28 10.10 6.82
N ALA A 102 6.53 9.68 7.09
CA ALA A 102 7.24 9.98 8.34
C ALA A 102 8.76 9.90 8.14
N PRO A 103 9.55 10.57 9.01
CA PRO A 103 11.01 10.57 8.92
C PRO A 103 11.63 9.19 9.03
N GLU A 104 11.07 8.30 9.87
CA GLU A 104 11.55 6.94 10.07
C GLU A 104 11.42 6.12 8.78
N GLY A 105 10.30 6.28 8.06
CA GLY A 105 10.08 5.67 6.76
C GLY A 105 11.03 6.21 5.70
N LYS A 106 11.20 7.54 5.64
CA LYS A 106 12.15 8.21 4.74
C LYS A 106 13.57 7.67 4.94
N ALA A 107 14.04 7.60 6.18
CA ALA A 107 15.37 7.07 6.50
C ALA A 107 15.51 5.59 6.10
N LYS A 108 14.47 4.77 6.35
CA LYS A 108 14.49 3.34 6.05
C LYS A 108 14.63 3.03 4.57
N ILE A 109 13.93 3.75 3.70
CA ILE A 109 13.94 3.50 2.26
C ILE A 109 14.88 4.41 1.46
N ALA A 110 15.78 5.15 2.12
CA ALA A 110 16.71 6.09 1.48
C ALA A 110 17.51 5.46 0.32
N ARG A 111 17.89 4.16 0.45
CA ARG A 111 18.57 3.46 -0.63
C ARG A 111 17.68 3.22 -1.84
N LEU A 112 16.38 2.99 -1.63
CA LEU A 112 15.41 2.78 -2.71
C LEU A 112 15.12 4.10 -3.42
N THR A 113 14.92 5.19 -2.67
CA THR A 113 14.68 6.52 -3.29
C THR A 113 15.90 7.00 -4.07
N LYS A 114 17.11 6.71 -3.59
CA LYS A 114 18.36 7.03 -4.32
C LYS A 114 18.52 6.27 -5.64
N ALA A 115 17.88 5.11 -5.79
CA ALA A 115 17.91 4.31 -7.02
C ALA A 115 16.84 4.75 -8.03
N MET A 116 15.94 5.69 -7.68
CA MET A 116 14.91 6.22 -8.56
C MET A 116 15.49 7.24 -9.55
N GLU A 117 14.83 7.35 -10.70
CA GLU A 117 15.23 8.21 -11.81
C GLU A 117 14.20 9.32 -12.05
N GLU A 118 14.49 10.27 -12.95
CA GLU A 118 13.61 11.42 -13.26
C GLU A 118 12.18 11.02 -13.69
N THR A 119 12.00 9.82 -14.24
CA THR A 119 10.68 9.31 -14.65
C THR A 119 9.86 8.76 -13.48
N ASP A 120 10.50 8.54 -12.34
CA ASP A 120 9.86 8.02 -11.12
C ASP A 120 9.34 9.19 -10.27
N THR A 121 8.50 8.90 -9.27
CA THR A 121 7.90 9.94 -8.43
C THR A 121 8.04 9.62 -6.94
N VAL A 122 8.52 10.61 -6.18
CA VAL A 122 8.48 10.59 -4.71
C VAL A 122 7.40 11.52 -4.22
N TYR A 123 6.37 10.99 -3.58
CA TYR A 123 5.39 11.77 -2.83
C TYR A 123 5.81 11.86 -1.36
N TYR A 124 5.74 13.04 -0.77
CA TYR A 124 6.10 13.23 0.63
C TYR A 124 5.04 14.02 1.42
N ALA A 125 4.87 13.66 2.67
CA ALA A 125 4.02 14.39 3.59
C ALA A 125 4.66 15.73 3.98
N ASP A 126 3.81 16.71 4.29
CA ASP A 126 4.23 18.04 4.70
C ASP A 126 5.27 18.00 5.83
N GLY A 127 6.28 18.86 5.72
CA GLY A 127 7.38 18.98 6.69
C GLY A 127 8.51 17.93 6.57
N LEU A 128 8.40 16.92 5.67
CA LEU A 128 9.49 15.93 5.50
C LEU A 128 10.65 16.41 4.63
N GLY A 129 10.39 17.40 3.77
CA GLY A 129 11.35 17.85 2.75
C GLY A 129 11.71 16.76 1.74
N ASP A 130 12.53 17.13 0.78
CA ASP A 130 12.92 16.27 -0.33
C ASP A 130 13.73 15.05 0.11
N ALA A 131 13.55 13.93 -0.60
CA ALA A 131 14.42 12.76 -0.49
C ALA A 131 15.73 12.96 -1.28
N ASP A 132 16.78 12.21 -0.92
CA ASP A 132 17.97 12.05 -1.76
C ASP A 132 17.61 11.15 -2.96
N SER A 133 17.20 11.77 -4.07
CA SER A 133 16.66 11.08 -5.25
C SER A 133 16.65 12.00 -6.46
N ASP A 134 16.90 11.45 -7.65
CA ASP A 134 16.74 12.15 -8.92
C ASP A 134 15.27 12.15 -9.40
N ALA A 135 14.38 11.43 -8.72
CA ALA A 135 12.96 11.36 -9.05
C ALA A 135 12.25 12.69 -8.90
N THR A 136 11.15 12.87 -9.63
CA THR A 136 10.24 14.00 -9.43
C THR A 136 9.67 13.96 -8.01
N GLN A 137 9.81 15.06 -7.26
CA GLN A 137 9.37 15.15 -5.87
C GLN A 137 8.13 16.02 -5.73
N LEU A 138 7.07 15.45 -5.19
CA LEU A 138 5.76 16.11 -5.08
C LEU A 138 5.21 16.00 -3.66
N PRO A 139 4.66 17.10 -3.11
CA PRO A 139 3.95 17.01 -1.83
C PRO A 139 2.67 16.20 -1.97
N LEU A 140 2.29 15.48 -0.91
CA LEU A 140 0.99 14.86 -0.78
C LEU A 140 -0.06 15.95 -0.52
N ASN A 141 -0.76 16.37 -1.56
CA ASN A 141 -1.81 17.38 -1.48
C ASN A 141 -3.16 16.71 -1.20
N PHE A 142 -3.50 16.62 0.08
CA PHE A 142 -4.80 16.11 0.50
C PHE A 142 -5.88 17.20 0.45
N PRO A 143 -7.16 16.83 0.20
CA PRO A 143 -8.27 17.76 0.30
C PRO A 143 -8.31 18.49 1.66
N ASP A 144 -8.71 19.75 1.68
CA ASP A 144 -8.79 20.53 2.93
C ASP A 144 -9.71 19.89 3.98
N SER A 145 -10.77 19.25 3.53
CA SER A 145 -11.71 18.51 4.37
C SER A 145 -11.03 17.33 5.11
N ALA A 146 -9.95 16.77 4.54
CA ALA A 146 -9.21 15.64 5.11
C ALA A 146 -8.18 16.04 6.18
N LYS A 147 -7.91 17.33 6.39
CA LYS A 147 -6.84 17.79 7.31
C LYS A 147 -6.98 17.24 8.75
N LYS A 148 -8.19 17.00 9.22
CA LYS A 148 -8.46 16.42 10.53
C LYS A 148 -8.03 14.95 10.63
N GLU A 149 -7.97 14.26 9.51
CA GLU A 149 -7.64 12.84 9.42
C GLU A 149 -6.13 12.57 9.33
N LEU A 150 -5.32 13.57 8.95
CA LEU A 150 -3.88 13.41 8.70
C LEU A 150 -3.14 12.70 9.83
N ARG A 151 -3.41 13.08 11.07
CA ARG A 151 -2.70 12.51 12.23
C ARG A 151 -2.93 11.01 12.41
N LYS A 152 -4.14 10.51 12.12
CA LYS A 152 -4.55 9.13 12.44
C LYS A 152 -4.62 8.22 11.23
N ASN A 153 -4.90 8.79 10.06
CA ASN A 153 -5.30 8.05 8.86
C ASN A 153 -4.49 8.42 7.62
N ILE A 154 -3.30 9.04 7.80
CA ILE A 154 -2.46 9.51 6.68
C ILE A 154 -2.16 8.42 5.65
N SER A 155 -1.98 7.16 6.07
CA SER A 155 -1.71 6.06 5.14
C SER A 155 -2.93 5.71 4.27
N VAL A 156 -4.14 5.80 4.83
CA VAL A 156 -5.38 5.58 4.05
C VAL A 156 -5.61 6.75 3.10
N LEU A 157 -5.35 7.98 3.55
CA LEU A 157 -5.37 9.16 2.68
C LEU A 157 -4.35 9.04 1.55
N ALA A 158 -3.13 8.57 1.84
CA ALA A 158 -2.11 8.33 0.82
C ALA A 158 -2.57 7.27 -0.20
N ALA A 159 -3.21 6.18 0.23
CA ALA A 159 -3.77 5.17 -0.67
C ALA A 159 -4.88 5.76 -1.57
N GLY A 160 -5.79 6.55 -1.01
CA GLY A 160 -6.82 7.28 -1.78
C GLY A 160 -6.22 8.26 -2.80
N TYR A 161 -5.25 9.04 -2.35
CA TYR A 161 -4.51 9.99 -3.19
C TYR A 161 -3.83 9.30 -4.38
N LEU A 162 -3.05 8.24 -4.13
CA LEU A 162 -2.37 7.47 -5.17
C LEU A 162 -3.35 6.86 -6.17
N THR A 163 -4.46 6.32 -5.70
CA THR A 163 -5.49 5.74 -6.58
C THR A 163 -6.01 6.76 -7.58
N LYS A 164 -6.25 8.01 -7.13
CA LYS A 164 -6.71 9.11 -7.99
C LYS A 164 -5.59 9.63 -8.90
N GLN A 165 -4.41 9.90 -8.36
CA GLN A 165 -3.29 10.52 -9.10
C GLN A 165 -2.72 9.60 -10.18
N LEU A 166 -2.64 8.33 -9.91
CA LEU A 166 -2.02 7.35 -10.80
C LEU A 166 -3.04 6.56 -11.63
N SER A 167 -4.35 6.80 -11.42
CA SER A 167 -5.43 6.07 -12.11
C SER A 167 -5.23 4.55 -12.08
N LEU A 168 -4.79 4.01 -10.94
CA LEU A 168 -4.40 2.60 -10.81
C LEU A 168 -5.55 1.65 -11.13
N PHE A 169 -6.73 2.00 -10.68
CA PHE A 169 -7.99 1.27 -10.82
C PHE A 169 -9.14 2.20 -10.38
N PRO A 170 -10.42 1.84 -10.64
CA PRO A 170 -11.56 2.64 -10.20
C PRO A 170 -11.54 2.89 -8.68
N PHE A 171 -11.80 4.13 -8.26
CA PHE A 171 -11.77 4.50 -6.83
C PHE A 171 -12.75 3.65 -5.99
N GLU A 172 -13.86 3.23 -6.60
CA GLU A 172 -14.83 2.31 -5.97
C GLU A 172 -14.22 0.94 -5.64
N ALA A 173 -13.21 0.47 -6.41
CA ALA A 173 -12.49 -0.76 -6.08
C ALA A 173 -11.71 -0.63 -4.76
N LEU A 174 -11.14 0.55 -4.46
CA LEU A 174 -10.49 0.81 -3.18
C LEU A 174 -11.50 0.79 -2.02
N LYS A 175 -12.67 1.39 -2.20
CA LYS A 175 -13.75 1.36 -1.21
C LYS A 175 -14.29 -0.06 -0.98
N GLU A 176 -14.43 -0.82 -2.05
CA GLU A 176 -14.84 -2.23 -1.95
C GLU A 176 -13.78 -3.09 -1.23
N ALA A 177 -12.50 -2.87 -1.49
CA ALA A 177 -11.42 -3.51 -0.74
C ALA A 177 -11.54 -3.22 0.76
N VAL A 178 -11.80 -1.96 1.15
CA VAL A 178 -12.03 -1.59 2.55
C VAL A 178 -13.18 -2.41 3.15
N ARG A 179 -14.32 -2.53 2.44
CA ARG A 179 -15.49 -3.29 2.93
C ARG A 179 -15.18 -4.77 3.12
N GLN A 180 -14.41 -5.36 2.20
CA GLN A 180 -14.18 -6.80 2.20
C GLN A 180 -13.09 -7.28 3.17
N ILE A 181 -11.99 -6.52 3.32
CA ILE A 181 -10.84 -7.02 4.08
C ILE A 181 -10.73 -6.45 5.49
N GLN A 182 -11.54 -5.45 5.83
CA GLN A 182 -11.48 -4.82 7.14
C GLN A 182 -12.70 -5.16 8.02
N LYS A 183 -12.48 -5.15 9.34
CA LYS A 183 -13.57 -5.29 10.31
C LYS A 183 -14.56 -4.13 10.14
N PRO A 184 -15.89 -4.34 10.32
CA PRO A 184 -16.91 -3.33 10.01
C PRO A 184 -16.65 -1.94 10.59
N LYS A 185 -16.27 -1.84 11.85
CA LYS A 185 -15.96 -0.56 12.52
C LYS A 185 -14.77 0.17 11.90
N ILE A 186 -13.75 -0.58 11.47
CA ILE A 186 -12.56 0.01 10.81
C ILE A 186 -12.91 0.40 9.38
N ALA A 187 -13.69 -0.41 8.69
CA ALA A 187 -14.16 -0.12 7.34
C ALA A 187 -14.99 1.17 7.30
N GLU A 188 -15.91 1.36 8.24
CA GLU A 188 -16.71 2.59 8.36
C GLU A 188 -15.81 3.84 8.50
N ILE A 189 -14.83 3.80 9.39
CA ILE A 189 -13.87 4.91 9.58
C ILE A 189 -13.11 5.18 8.28
N ASN A 190 -12.55 4.15 7.66
CA ASN A 190 -11.71 4.32 6.47
C ASN A 190 -12.53 4.72 5.24
N LEU A 191 -13.78 4.29 5.10
CA LEU A 191 -14.69 4.78 4.07
C LEU A 191 -14.98 6.28 4.26
N GLY A 192 -15.20 6.73 5.51
CA GLY A 192 -15.33 8.16 5.82
C GLY A 192 -14.09 8.96 5.45
N VAL A 193 -12.89 8.41 5.66
CA VAL A 193 -11.63 9.04 5.23
C VAL A 193 -11.53 9.12 3.71
N LEU A 194 -11.91 8.07 2.99
CA LEU A 194 -11.87 8.04 1.53
C LEU A 194 -12.92 8.95 0.89
N ALA A 195 -14.03 9.22 1.56
CA ALA A 195 -15.07 10.13 1.06
C ALA A 195 -14.56 11.55 0.79
N HIS A 196 -13.49 12.00 1.45
CA HIS A 196 -12.84 13.28 1.17
C HIS A 196 -12.27 13.43 -0.26
N PHE A 197 -12.20 12.35 -1.03
CA PHE A 197 -11.73 12.36 -2.42
C PHE A 197 -12.89 12.31 -3.44
N GLU A 198 -14.13 12.35 -3.01
CA GLU A 198 -15.32 12.23 -3.89
C GLU A 198 -15.94 13.58 -4.26
N ASP A 199 -15.50 14.67 -3.61
CA ASP A 199 -15.97 16.05 -3.83
C ASP A 199 -15.22 16.74 -4.97
#